data_261bfb9e2caece5a4c7e9a5d3e1a9925
#
_entry.id   261bfb9e2caece5a4c7e9a5d3e1a9925
#
_cell.length_a   1.000
_cell.length_b   1.000
_cell.length_c   1.000
_cell.angle_alpha   90.00
_cell.angle_beta   90.00
_cell.angle_gamma   90.00
#
_symmetry.space_group_name_H-M   'P 1'
#
loop_
_entity.id
_entity.type
_entity.pdbx_description
1 polymer ?
#
loop_
_entity_poly.entity_id
_entity_poly.type
_entity_poly.pdbx_seq_one_letter_code
_entity_poly.pdbx_strand_id
1 'polypeptide(L)'
;MSIELDLRDWSKTVLEVPNDALKGLPACPYAREAWKQNKVNVIETPNIGIETICQARKFDNTYDLVVVASYTFPSPYAFTEFINFLNDTFTKEDLHIMGFHPEYGAEDADLDFLYEHEWESAIEKEYAMLFIQSLSKVDDASLKLEKLGYYNVYPSEEYQTLVLDRRKRRTRQWQ
;
A
#
# COMPACT_ATOMS: atom_id res chain seq x y z
N MET A 1 5.24 -21.99 3.11
CA MET A 1 3.89 -21.36 3.07
C MET A 1 3.87 -20.48 1.83
N SER A 2 2.79 -20.40 1.04
CA SER A 2 2.78 -19.47 -0.10
C SER A 2 2.67 -18.04 0.40
N ILE A 3 3.27 -17.09 -0.32
CA ILE A 3 3.19 -15.65 0.02
C ILE A 3 1.71 -15.20 0.09
N GLU A 4 0.85 -15.71 -0.76
CA GLU A 4 -0.58 -15.37 -0.74
C GLU A 4 -1.26 -15.74 0.59
N LEU A 5 -1.01 -16.94 1.11
CA LEU A 5 -1.57 -17.37 2.40
C LEU A 5 -1.01 -16.54 3.56
N ASP A 6 0.27 -16.25 3.53
CA ASP A 6 0.93 -15.40 4.53
C ASP A 6 0.39 -13.97 4.50
N LEU A 7 0.21 -13.38 3.32
CA LEU A 7 -0.41 -12.06 3.17
C LEU A 7 -1.88 -12.04 3.59
N ARG A 8 -2.62 -13.12 3.32
CA ARG A 8 -4.01 -13.21 3.76
C ARG A 8 -4.11 -13.28 5.28
N ASP A 9 -3.20 -13.99 5.93
CA ASP A 9 -3.15 -14.08 7.39
C ASP A 9 -2.75 -12.74 8.01
N TRP A 10 -1.72 -12.10 7.48
CA TRP A 10 -1.33 -10.74 7.85
C TRP A 10 -2.49 -9.73 7.69
N SER A 11 -3.23 -9.79 6.59
CA SER A 11 -4.40 -8.93 6.40
C SER A 11 -5.40 -9.09 7.52
N LYS A 12 -5.71 -10.34 7.92
CA LYS A 12 -6.68 -10.63 8.99
C LYS A 12 -6.21 -10.17 10.36
N THR A 13 -4.92 -10.38 10.66
CA THR A 13 -4.37 -10.14 12.00
C THR A 13 -3.95 -8.70 12.23
N VAL A 14 -3.66 -7.94 11.15
CA VAL A 14 -3.16 -6.56 11.23
C VAL A 14 -4.10 -5.58 10.53
N LEU A 15 -4.32 -5.74 9.22
CA LEU A 15 -5.03 -4.71 8.43
C LEU A 15 -6.53 -4.65 8.70
N GLU A 16 -7.14 -5.75 9.10
CA GLU A 16 -8.59 -5.88 9.31
C GLU A 16 -9.02 -5.73 10.78
N VAL A 17 -8.07 -5.57 11.69
CA VAL A 17 -8.34 -5.42 13.14
C VAL A 17 -8.67 -3.96 13.46
N PRO A 18 -9.76 -3.69 14.20
CA PRO A 18 -10.07 -2.35 14.68
C PRO A 18 -8.96 -1.79 15.57
N ASN A 19 -8.64 -0.50 15.39
CA ASN A 19 -7.64 0.22 16.17
C ASN A 19 -8.26 1.49 16.76
N ASP A 20 -8.16 1.67 18.06
CA ASP A 20 -8.74 2.81 18.77
C ASP A 20 -8.12 4.15 18.33
N ALA A 21 -6.82 4.17 17.99
CA ALA A 21 -6.16 5.34 17.45
C ALA A 21 -6.80 5.80 16.12
N LEU A 22 -7.32 4.88 15.33
CA LEU A 22 -8.01 5.12 14.07
C LEU A 22 -9.55 5.24 14.24
N LYS A 23 -10.02 5.65 15.42
CA LYS A 23 -11.44 5.78 15.75
C LYS A 23 -12.23 4.47 15.65
N GLY A 24 -11.61 3.36 15.99
CA GLY A 24 -12.19 2.01 15.88
C GLY A 24 -12.23 1.47 14.46
N LEU A 25 -11.66 2.18 13.48
CA LEU A 25 -11.47 1.66 12.13
C LEU A 25 -10.20 0.81 12.06
N PRO A 26 -10.17 -0.22 11.20
CA PRO A 26 -8.94 -0.97 10.96
C PRO A 26 -7.97 -0.16 10.09
N ALA A 27 -6.69 -0.55 10.07
CA ALA A 27 -5.66 0.10 9.26
C ALA A 27 -5.98 0.12 7.76
N CYS A 28 -6.60 -0.93 7.27
CA CYS A 28 -7.15 -0.95 5.92
C CYS A 28 -8.63 -1.37 5.95
N PRO A 29 -9.58 -0.42 6.07
CA PRO A 29 -11.01 -0.72 6.18
C PRO A 29 -11.58 -1.48 4.98
N TYR A 30 -10.88 -1.47 3.85
CA TYR A 30 -11.32 -2.12 2.60
C TYR A 30 -10.71 -3.52 2.39
N ALA A 31 -9.68 -3.91 3.15
CA ALA A 31 -8.96 -5.17 2.95
C ALA A 31 -9.88 -6.38 3.05
N ARG A 32 -10.68 -6.46 4.11
CA ARG A 32 -11.60 -7.59 4.33
C ARG A 32 -12.52 -7.83 3.15
N GLU A 33 -13.12 -6.79 2.62
CA GLU A 33 -14.08 -6.91 1.52
C GLU A 33 -13.37 -7.27 0.21
N ALA A 34 -12.21 -6.69 -0.06
CA ALA A 34 -11.41 -7.02 -1.23
C ALA A 34 -11.03 -8.51 -1.26
N TRP A 35 -10.60 -9.07 -0.13
CA TRP A 35 -10.33 -10.50 -0.02
C TRP A 35 -11.57 -11.37 -0.20
N LYS A 36 -12.70 -11.02 0.43
CA LYS A 36 -13.95 -11.78 0.30
C LYS A 36 -14.47 -11.83 -1.13
N GLN A 37 -14.30 -10.74 -1.87
CA GLN A 37 -14.75 -10.64 -3.26
C GLN A 37 -13.73 -11.18 -4.28
N ASN A 38 -12.63 -11.79 -3.82
CA ASN A 38 -11.50 -12.21 -4.67
C ASN A 38 -10.96 -11.07 -5.55
N LYS A 39 -10.86 -9.86 -4.97
CA LYS A 39 -10.35 -8.65 -5.61
C LYS A 39 -8.87 -8.35 -5.31
N VAL A 40 -8.20 -9.28 -4.64
CA VAL A 40 -6.75 -9.26 -4.41
C VAL A 40 -6.10 -10.34 -5.25
N ASN A 41 -5.11 -9.96 -6.05
CA ASN A 41 -4.28 -10.88 -6.82
C ASN A 41 -2.84 -10.83 -6.32
N VAL A 42 -2.28 -11.95 -5.91
CA VAL A 42 -0.91 -12.05 -5.40
C VAL A 42 -0.04 -12.81 -6.39
N ILE A 43 1.07 -12.21 -6.78
CA ILE A 43 2.00 -12.75 -7.77
C ILE A 43 3.38 -12.86 -7.13
N GLU A 44 3.84 -14.09 -6.95
CA GLU A 44 5.21 -14.37 -6.52
C GLU A 44 6.13 -14.41 -7.74
N THR A 45 7.27 -13.73 -7.69
CA THR A 45 8.19 -13.60 -8.81
C THR A 45 9.65 -13.51 -8.35
N PRO A 46 10.61 -14.04 -9.11
CA PRO A 46 12.02 -13.78 -8.84
C PRO A 46 12.49 -12.39 -9.29
N ASN A 47 11.66 -11.63 -10.03
CA ASN A 47 12.03 -10.31 -10.54
C ASN A 47 10.89 -9.31 -10.31
N ILE A 48 10.92 -8.71 -9.12
CA ILE A 48 9.86 -7.79 -8.66
C ILE A 48 9.70 -6.57 -9.60
N GLY A 49 10.80 -6.04 -10.13
CA GLY A 49 10.76 -4.83 -10.96
C GLY A 49 10.09 -5.07 -12.30
N ILE A 50 10.52 -6.10 -13.05
CA ILE A 50 9.93 -6.42 -14.36
C ILE A 50 8.47 -6.81 -14.21
N GLU A 51 8.16 -7.66 -13.23
CA GLU A 51 6.79 -8.12 -13.04
C GLU A 51 5.85 -6.97 -12.67
N THR A 52 6.29 -6.06 -11.80
CA THR A 52 5.48 -4.88 -11.44
C THR A 52 5.15 -4.02 -12.65
N ILE A 53 6.13 -3.75 -13.53
CA ILE A 53 5.88 -2.99 -14.76
C ILE A 53 4.89 -3.74 -15.66
N CYS A 54 5.03 -5.06 -15.80
CA CYS A 54 4.13 -5.88 -16.61
C CYS A 54 2.69 -5.83 -16.06
N GLN A 55 2.53 -5.95 -14.75
CA GLN A 55 1.21 -5.92 -14.11
C GLN A 55 0.58 -4.53 -14.15
N ALA A 56 1.37 -3.46 -13.93
CA ALA A 56 0.90 -2.09 -14.06
C ALA A 56 0.34 -1.81 -15.46
N ARG A 57 1.04 -2.25 -16.52
CA ARG A 57 0.57 -2.10 -17.91
C ARG A 57 -0.68 -2.90 -18.26
N LYS A 58 -0.94 -3.99 -17.54
CA LYS A 58 -2.10 -4.87 -17.75
C LYS A 58 -3.25 -4.55 -16.81
N PHE A 59 -3.07 -3.62 -15.89
CA PHE A 59 -4.06 -3.31 -14.87
C PHE A 59 -5.35 -2.78 -15.48
N ASP A 60 -6.44 -3.49 -15.29
CA ASP A 60 -7.76 -3.22 -15.90
C ASP A 60 -8.89 -3.07 -14.89
N ASN A 61 -8.55 -2.93 -13.60
CA ASN A 61 -9.50 -2.89 -12.49
C ASN A 61 -10.30 -4.18 -12.24
N THR A 62 -9.93 -5.30 -12.84
CA THR A 62 -10.48 -6.63 -12.49
C THR A 62 -10.24 -6.92 -11.01
N TYR A 63 -9.06 -6.55 -10.51
CA TYR A 63 -8.70 -6.57 -9.09
C TYR A 63 -8.66 -5.16 -8.52
N ASP A 64 -8.98 -5.03 -7.23
CA ASP A 64 -8.80 -3.77 -6.51
C ASP A 64 -7.35 -3.59 -6.05
N LEU A 65 -6.63 -4.71 -5.88
CA LEU A 65 -5.23 -4.76 -5.49
C LEU A 65 -4.50 -5.88 -6.24
N VAL A 66 -3.40 -5.55 -6.88
CA VAL A 66 -2.41 -6.53 -7.35
C VAL A 66 -1.16 -6.39 -6.49
N VAL A 67 -0.75 -7.48 -5.86
CA VAL A 67 0.47 -7.57 -5.06
C VAL A 67 1.53 -8.33 -5.84
N VAL A 68 2.67 -7.70 -6.08
CA VAL A 68 3.85 -8.37 -6.65
C VAL A 68 4.85 -8.54 -5.52
N ALA A 69 5.21 -9.77 -5.20
CA ALA A 69 6.07 -10.11 -4.07
C ALA A 69 7.29 -10.93 -4.49
N SER A 70 8.44 -10.68 -3.83
CA SER A 70 9.68 -11.35 -4.16
C SER A 70 10.60 -11.49 -2.94
N TYR A 71 11.23 -12.65 -2.82
CA TYR A 71 12.38 -12.87 -1.92
C TYR A 71 13.69 -12.28 -2.47
N THR A 72 13.69 -11.86 -3.73
CA THR A 72 14.83 -11.18 -4.37
C THR A 72 14.45 -9.73 -4.65
N PHE A 73 15.10 -8.81 -3.99
CA PHE A 73 14.77 -7.39 -4.02
C PHE A 73 16.04 -6.52 -3.95
N PRO A 74 15.99 -5.27 -4.47
CA PRO A 74 17.09 -4.33 -4.38
C PRO A 74 17.25 -3.78 -2.95
N SER A 75 18.28 -2.97 -2.70
CA SER A 75 18.43 -2.26 -1.42
C SER A 75 17.22 -1.32 -1.14
N PRO A 76 16.96 -0.96 0.14
CA PRO A 76 15.87 -0.06 0.51
C PRO A 76 15.84 1.23 -0.31
N TYR A 77 17.00 1.88 -0.47
CA TYR A 77 17.13 3.10 -1.27
C TYR A 77 16.71 2.89 -2.74
N ALA A 78 17.26 1.87 -3.40
CA ALA A 78 16.94 1.58 -4.79
C ALA A 78 15.46 1.17 -4.97
N PHE A 79 14.88 0.53 -3.96
CA PHE A 79 13.46 0.16 -3.96
C PHE A 79 12.56 1.40 -3.86
N THR A 80 12.90 2.36 -2.99
CA THR A 80 12.19 3.63 -2.86
C THR A 80 12.24 4.45 -4.16
N GLU A 81 13.44 4.59 -4.75
CA GLU A 81 13.60 5.28 -6.04
C GLU A 81 12.79 4.59 -7.16
N PHE A 82 12.74 3.28 -7.16
CA PHE A 82 11.93 2.53 -8.11
C PHE A 82 10.43 2.79 -7.93
N ILE A 83 9.92 2.85 -6.70
CA ILE A 83 8.51 3.21 -6.42
C ILE A 83 8.21 4.62 -6.92
N ASN A 84 9.10 5.58 -6.68
CA ASN A 84 8.94 6.95 -7.14
C ASN A 84 8.87 6.99 -8.68
N PHE A 85 9.79 6.32 -9.37
CA PHE A 85 9.77 6.17 -10.82
C PHE A 85 8.47 5.55 -11.34
N LEU A 86 7.97 4.49 -10.70
CA LEU A 86 6.72 3.84 -11.08
C LEU A 86 5.52 4.78 -10.92
N ASN A 87 5.45 5.50 -9.80
CA ASN A 87 4.38 6.46 -9.56
C ASN A 87 4.43 7.62 -10.58
N ASP A 88 5.62 8.16 -10.89
CA ASP A 88 5.77 9.20 -11.91
C ASP A 88 5.35 8.71 -13.31
N THR A 89 5.64 7.45 -13.61
CA THR A 89 5.30 6.85 -14.91
C THR A 89 3.81 6.54 -15.05
N PHE A 90 3.24 5.85 -14.05
CA PHE A 90 1.91 5.25 -14.14
C PHE A 90 0.78 6.08 -13.52
N THR A 91 1.09 7.20 -12.88
CA THR A 91 0.04 8.12 -12.39
C THR A 91 -0.91 8.54 -13.51
N LYS A 92 -0.41 8.76 -14.74
CA LYS A 92 -1.23 9.11 -15.91
C LYS A 92 -2.21 8.03 -16.34
N GLU A 93 -1.95 6.80 -15.94
CA GLU A 93 -2.79 5.64 -16.19
C GLU A 93 -3.72 5.33 -14.99
N ASP A 94 -3.89 6.28 -14.09
CA ASP A 94 -4.68 6.17 -12.86
C ASP A 94 -4.16 5.10 -11.89
N LEU A 95 -2.83 4.87 -11.84
CA LEU A 95 -2.25 3.91 -10.92
C LEU A 95 -1.52 4.58 -9.75
N HIS A 96 -1.58 3.91 -8.61
CA HIS A 96 -0.82 4.20 -7.41
C HIS A 96 -0.08 2.95 -6.96
N ILE A 97 1.23 3.10 -6.74
CA ILE A 97 2.09 1.99 -6.34
C ILE A 97 2.66 2.30 -4.96
N MET A 98 2.45 1.36 -4.02
CA MET A 98 3.02 1.37 -2.68
C MET A 98 4.02 0.23 -2.55
N GLY A 99 5.02 0.39 -1.69
CA GLY A 99 6.02 -0.66 -1.48
C GLY A 99 6.27 -0.93 0.00
N PHE A 100 6.61 -2.19 0.27
CA PHE A 100 7.00 -2.68 1.58
C PHE A 100 8.31 -3.44 1.43
N HIS A 101 9.32 -3.02 2.14
CA HIS A 101 10.65 -3.62 2.08
C HIS A 101 11.03 -4.21 3.43
N PRO A 102 11.58 -5.44 3.47
CA PRO A 102 11.92 -6.12 4.73
C PRO A 102 12.94 -5.37 5.59
N GLU A 103 13.79 -4.58 4.94
CA GLU A 103 14.86 -3.82 5.60
C GLU A 103 14.48 -2.36 5.87
N TYR A 104 13.22 -1.95 5.66
CA TYR A 104 12.76 -0.68 6.18
C TYR A 104 12.77 -0.77 7.70
N GLY A 105 13.61 0.04 8.34
CA GLY A 105 13.61 0.15 9.79
C GLY A 105 12.32 0.78 10.30
N ALA A 106 12.08 0.68 11.59
CA ALA A 106 10.97 1.39 12.24
C ALA A 106 11.05 2.92 11.98
N GLU A 107 12.26 3.45 11.81
CA GLU A 107 12.52 4.87 11.52
C GLU A 107 12.12 5.27 10.09
N ASP A 108 12.01 4.29 9.17
CA ASP A 108 11.66 4.51 7.76
C ASP A 108 10.18 4.15 7.49
N ALA A 109 9.47 3.66 8.48
CA ALA A 109 8.08 3.25 8.31
C ALA A 109 7.18 4.48 8.35
N ASP A 110 6.53 4.78 7.22
CA ASP A 110 5.53 5.86 7.07
C ASP A 110 4.35 5.78 8.08
N LEU A 111 4.35 4.77 8.93
CA LEU A 111 3.31 4.50 9.92
C LEU A 111 3.88 4.36 11.35
N ASP A 112 5.09 4.89 11.59
CA ASP A 112 5.79 4.78 12.88
C ASP A 112 4.94 5.31 14.06
N PHE A 113 4.16 6.36 13.83
CA PHE A 113 3.23 6.90 14.83
C PHE A 113 2.14 5.91 15.29
N LEU A 114 1.90 4.85 14.56
CA LEU A 114 0.97 3.78 14.95
C LEU A 114 1.60 2.78 15.94
N TYR A 115 2.95 2.74 16.03
CA TYR A 115 3.66 1.86 16.96
C TYR A 115 3.52 2.29 18.43
N GLU A 116 3.37 3.57 18.69
CA GLU A 116 3.13 4.08 20.05
C GLU A 116 1.85 3.49 20.69
N HIS A 117 1.02 2.83 19.88
CA HIS A 117 -0.24 2.22 20.29
C HIS A 117 -0.21 0.68 20.27
N GLU A 118 0.93 0.04 20.52
CA GLU A 118 1.11 -1.42 20.55
C GLU A 118 0.71 -2.12 19.23
N TRP A 119 0.75 -1.41 18.13
CA TRP A 119 0.50 -1.98 16.83
C TRP A 119 1.74 -2.70 16.35
N GLU A 120 1.76 -4.03 16.46
CA GLU A 120 2.80 -4.82 15.81
C GLU A 120 2.68 -4.63 14.30
N SER A 121 3.59 -3.84 13.75
CA SER A 121 3.73 -3.75 12.32
C SER A 121 4.17 -5.10 11.80
N ALA A 122 3.30 -5.71 11.08
CA ALA A 122 3.62 -6.97 10.43
C ALA A 122 4.39 -6.78 9.12
N ILE A 123 5.14 -5.69 8.97
CA ILE A 123 6.06 -5.53 7.85
C ILE A 123 7.33 -6.39 8.04
N GLU A 124 7.45 -7.14 9.13
CA GLU A 124 8.48 -8.17 9.30
C GLU A 124 8.23 -9.37 8.38
N LYS A 125 8.26 -9.14 7.08
CA LYS A 125 8.23 -10.19 6.07
C LYS A 125 9.62 -10.36 5.46
N GLU A 126 9.98 -11.61 5.14
CA GLU A 126 11.26 -11.93 4.51
C GLU A 126 11.30 -11.58 3.01
N TYR A 127 10.24 -10.98 2.48
CA TYR A 127 10.08 -10.63 1.07
C TYR A 127 9.60 -9.19 0.90
N ALA A 128 10.04 -8.55 -0.18
CA ALA A 128 9.54 -7.24 -0.56
C ALA A 128 8.21 -7.37 -1.33
N MET A 129 7.36 -6.34 -1.22
CA MET A 129 6.07 -6.28 -1.89
C MET A 129 5.85 -4.95 -2.58
N LEU A 130 5.24 -4.97 -3.76
CA LEU A 130 4.71 -3.79 -4.44
C LEU A 130 3.20 -3.97 -4.66
N PHE A 131 2.43 -3.00 -4.22
CA PHE A 131 0.97 -2.95 -4.32
C PHE A 131 0.59 -2.03 -5.48
N ILE A 132 -0.17 -2.53 -6.44
CA ILE A 132 -0.68 -1.78 -7.59
C ILE A 132 -2.18 -1.61 -7.40
N GLN A 133 -2.66 -0.36 -7.39
CA GLN A 133 -4.05 0.01 -7.15
C GLN A 133 -4.48 1.15 -8.08
N SER A 134 -5.78 1.30 -8.30
CA SER A 134 -6.31 2.51 -8.96
C SER A 134 -6.14 3.73 -8.04
N LEU A 135 -5.46 4.76 -8.52
CA LEU A 135 -5.24 6.02 -7.80
C LEU A 135 -6.57 6.70 -7.45
N SER A 136 -7.51 6.75 -8.40
CA SER A 136 -8.83 7.35 -8.17
C SER A 136 -9.61 6.62 -7.08
N LYS A 137 -9.61 5.29 -7.07
CA LYS A 137 -10.27 4.50 -6.01
C LYS A 137 -9.65 4.74 -4.64
N VAL A 138 -8.32 4.77 -4.56
CA VAL A 138 -7.59 5.05 -3.31
C VAL A 138 -7.91 6.44 -2.78
N ASP A 139 -7.91 7.45 -3.65
CA ASP A 139 -8.23 8.82 -3.24
C ASP A 139 -9.69 9.01 -2.83
N ASP A 140 -10.62 8.40 -3.55
CA ASP A 140 -12.05 8.45 -3.20
C ASP A 140 -12.33 7.74 -1.86
N ALA A 141 -11.64 6.63 -1.60
CA ALA A 141 -11.68 5.95 -0.31
C ALA A 141 -11.08 6.82 0.80
N SER A 142 -9.92 7.42 0.54
CA SER A 142 -9.22 8.33 1.44
C SER A 142 -10.08 9.54 1.84
N LEU A 143 -10.84 10.13 0.91
CA LEU A 143 -11.76 11.24 1.21
C LEU A 143 -12.92 10.81 2.12
N LYS A 144 -13.41 9.58 2.00
CA LYS A 144 -14.42 9.03 2.90
C LYS A 144 -13.87 8.81 4.31
N LEU A 145 -12.67 8.27 4.41
CA LEU A 145 -11.97 8.03 5.68
C LEU A 145 -11.65 9.35 6.41
N GLU A 146 -11.25 10.38 5.68
CA GLU A 146 -11.01 11.71 6.23
C GLU A 146 -12.24 12.29 6.92
N LYS A 147 -13.43 12.16 6.31
CA LYS A 147 -14.70 12.59 6.91
C LYS A 147 -15.05 11.85 8.19
N LEU A 148 -14.52 10.64 8.38
CA LEU A 148 -14.68 9.83 9.59
C LEU A 148 -13.63 10.13 10.66
N GLY A 149 -12.67 11.04 10.37
CA GLY A 149 -11.59 11.38 11.28
C GLY A 149 -10.46 10.35 11.35
N TYR A 150 -10.38 9.45 10.38
CA TYR A 150 -9.36 8.40 10.31
C TYR A 150 -7.95 8.98 10.37
N TYR A 151 -7.70 10.09 9.68
CA TYR A 151 -6.38 10.73 9.62
C TYR A 151 -6.08 11.70 10.77
N ASN A 152 -6.95 11.82 11.77
CA ASN A 152 -6.75 12.78 12.87
C ASN A 152 -5.52 12.46 13.73
N VAL A 153 -5.05 11.20 13.72
CA VAL A 153 -3.87 10.74 14.46
C VAL A 153 -2.59 10.84 13.65
N TYR A 154 -2.69 11.10 12.35
CA TYR A 154 -1.53 11.19 11.48
C TYR A 154 -0.74 12.45 11.80
N PRO A 155 0.58 12.36 12.02
CA PRO A 155 1.45 13.53 12.03
C PRO A 155 1.31 14.31 10.72
N SER A 156 1.53 15.62 10.80
CA SER A 156 1.29 16.51 9.64
C SER A 156 2.14 16.15 8.42
N GLU A 157 3.37 15.68 8.66
CA GLU A 157 4.30 15.29 7.58
C GLU A 157 3.83 14.02 6.87
N GLU A 158 3.42 12.99 7.62
CA GLU A 158 2.89 11.75 7.07
C GLU A 158 1.57 11.99 6.34
N TYR A 159 0.67 12.76 6.91
CA TYR A 159 -0.56 13.15 6.22
C TYR A 159 -0.27 13.91 4.92
N GLN A 160 0.72 14.83 4.94
CA GLN A 160 1.16 15.54 3.73
C GLN A 160 1.67 14.55 2.67
N THR A 161 2.59 13.67 3.04
CA THR A 161 3.25 12.75 2.11
C THR A 161 2.30 11.67 1.60
N LEU A 162 1.62 10.97 2.51
CA LEU A 162 0.83 9.78 2.18
C LEU A 162 -0.52 10.14 1.53
N VAL A 163 -1.08 11.30 1.84
CA VAL A 163 -2.43 11.66 1.41
C VAL A 163 -2.44 12.85 0.45
N LEU A 164 -1.90 14.00 0.88
CA LEU A 164 -2.05 15.24 0.10
C LEU A 164 -1.20 15.23 -1.17
N ASP A 165 0.03 14.75 -1.10
CA ASP A 165 0.92 14.71 -2.28
C ASP A 165 0.45 13.66 -3.30
N ARG A 166 -0.12 12.53 -2.84
CA ARG A 166 -0.79 11.57 -3.71
C ARG A 166 -1.97 12.22 -4.44
N ARG A 167 -2.84 12.95 -3.74
CA ARG A 167 -3.99 13.67 -4.33
C ARG A 167 -3.55 14.75 -5.31
N LYS A 168 -2.46 15.47 -5.03
CA LYS A 168 -1.88 16.44 -5.96
C LYS A 168 -1.39 15.80 -7.26
N ARG A 169 -0.83 14.60 -7.20
CA ARG A 169 -0.43 13.85 -8.42
C ARG A 169 -1.64 13.60 -9.31
N ARG A 170 -2.76 13.17 -8.74
CA ARG A 170 -4.01 12.96 -9.48
C ARG A 170 -4.51 14.24 -10.15
N THR A 171 -4.49 15.38 -9.47
CA THR A 171 -5.01 16.65 -10.03
C THR A 171 -4.14 17.24 -11.14
N ARG A 172 -2.82 17.01 -11.13
CA ARG A 172 -1.92 17.49 -12.19
C ARG A 172 -2.14 16.81 -13.55
N GLN A 173 -2.85 15.70 -13.60
CA GLN A 173 -3.14 14.97 -14.85
C GLN A 173 -4.17 15.65 -15.72
N TRP A 174 -4.97 16.56 -15.20
CA TRP A 174 -6.09 17.19 -15.89
C TRP A 174 -5.78 18.63 -16.33
N GLN A 175 -4.54 19.06 -16.21
CA GLN A 175 -4.00 20.34 -16.72
C GLN A 175 -3.04 20.11 -17.89
#